data_a1df9902b2dcd7653bd18db605d4d973
#
_entry.id   a1df9902b2dcd7653bd18db605d4d973
#
_cell.length_a   1.000
_cell.length_b   1.000
_cell.length_c   1.000
_cell.angle_alpha   90.00
_cell.angle_beta   90.00
_cell.angle_gamma   90.00
#
_symmetry.space_group_name_H-M   'P 1'
#
loop_
_entity.id
_entity.type
_entity.pdbx_description
1 polymer ?
#
loop_
_entity_poly.entity_id
_entity_poly.type
_entity_poly.pdbx_seq_one_letter_code
_entity_poly.pdbx_strand_id
1 'polypeptide(L)'
;MVRLYGRAPRGQRVIGCVPYGRWQTTTFLAGLRHDRIVAPLVLDGPIDGPTFRAWVEQFLAPTLEVRDLVVADNLSSHKVAGVREAIEARGASICYLPSYSSDFNPIEQLFAKLKAIIRGLAPRSREALFEAIGHAIEQVSPAECANYLAHAGYGRSA
;
A
#
# COMPACT_ATOMS: atom_id res chain seq x y z
N MET A 1 -3.88 8.81 11.94
CA MET A 1 -4.68 9.58 10.95
C MET A 1 -5.90 10.17 11.64
N VAL A 2 -6.26 11.42 11.33
CA VAL A 2 -7.43 12.10 11.93
C VAL A 2 -8.41 12.45 10.81
N ARG A 3 -9.71 12.36 11.08
CA ARG A 3 -10.73 12.85 10.13
C ARG A 3 -10.66 14.37 10.12
N LEU A 4 -10.52 14.96 8.93
CA LEU A 4 -10.48 16.43 8.76
C LEU A 4 -11.89 17.05 8.69
N TYR A 5 -12.91 16.25 8.42
CA TYR A 5 -14.28 16.69 8.24
C TYR A 5 -15.25 15.80 9.03
N GLY A 6 -16.31 16.39 9.54
CA GLY A 6 -17.42 15.72 10.20
C GLY A 6 -18.76 16.34 9.79
N ARG A 7 -19.87 15.70 10.15
CA ARG A 7 -21.22 16.21 9.92
C ARG A 7 -21.87 16.54 11.27
N ALA A 8 -22.49 17.70 11.38
CA ALA A 8 -23.33 18.13 12.49
C ALA A 8 -24.64 18.72 11.96
N PRO A 9 -25.67 18.86 12.78
CA PRO A 9 -26.87 19.63 12.45
C PRO A 9 -26.50 21.06 12.01
N ARG A 10 -27.35 21.62 11.13
CA ARG A 10 -27.11 23.00 10.64
C ARG A 10 -26.99 23.99 11.80
N GLY A 11 -25.94 24.81 11.76
CA GLY A 11 -25.63 25.79 12.80
C GLY A 11 -24.81 25.27 14.00
N GLN A 12 -24.49 23.98 14.04
CA GLN A 12 -23.62 23.41 15.08
C GLN A 12 -22.20 23.18 14.55
N ARG A 13 -21.22 23.49 15.41
CA ARG A 13 -19.80 23.23 15.11
C ARG A 13 -19.43 21.79 15.48
N VAL A 14 -18.80 21.08 14.56
CA VAL A 14 -18.21 19.76 14.87
C VAL A 14 -16.93 19.97 15.68
N ILE A 15 -16.93 19.47 16.91
CA ILE A 15 -15.74 19.50 17.77
C ILE A 15 -15.10 18.11 17.71
N GLY A 16 -13.83 18.05 17.37
CA GLY A 16 -13.03 16.82 17.34
C GLY A 16 -11.72 17.02 18.09
N CYS A 17 -11.34 16.04 18.90
CA CYS A 17 -10.03 16.04 19.55
C CYS A 17 -8.99 15.48 18.57
N VAL A 18 -7.95 16.27 18.31
CA VAL A 18 -6.78 15.86 17.52
C VAL A 18 -5.64 15.57 18.47
N PRO A 19 -4.96 14.42 18.39
CA PRO A 19 -3.76 14.19 19.18
C PRO A 19 -2.73 15.28 18.90
N TYR A 20 -2.26 15.92 19.96
CA TYR A 20 -1.18 16.90 19.89
C TYR A 20 0.15 16.18 20.15
N GLY A 21 1.16 16.42 19.31
CA GLY A 21 2.48 15.80 19.47
C GLY A 21 3.31 15.82 18.20
N ARG A 22 4.51 15.25 18.25
CA ARG A 22 5.35 15.05 17.07
C ARG A 22 4.71 14.01 16.16
N TRP A 23 4.47 14.37 14.91
CA TRP A 23 4.01 13.45 13.89
C TRP A 23 5.12 12.46 13.55
N GLN A 24 4.85 11.18 13.78
CA GLN A 24 5.73 10.10 13.34
C GLN A 24 5.21 9.55 12.03
N THR A 25 6.11 9.36 11.08
CA THR A 25 5.79 8.72 9.81
C THR A 25 5.80 7.21 10.02
N THR A 26 4.74 6.55 9.60
CA THR A 26 4.68 5.09 9.48
C THR A 26 4.49 4.75 8.01
N THR A 27 5.37 3.94 7.46
CA THR A 27 5.30 3.47 6.08
C THR A 27 4.72 2.06 6.05
N PHE A 28 3.77 1.84 5.16
CA PHE A 28 3.22 0.52 4.86
C PHE A 28 3.60 0.13 3.44
N LEU A 29 4.22 -1.03 3.29
CA LEU A 29 4.58 -1.66 2.02
C LEU A 29 3.76 -2.92 1.82
N ALA A 30 3.34 -3.17 0.61
CA ALA A 30 2.69 -4.42 0.21
C ALA A 30 2.75 -4.60 -1.32
N GLY A 31 2.57 -5.82 -1.78
CA GLY A 31 2.24 -6.13 -3.16
C GLY A 31 0.76 -6.49 -3.30
N LEU A 32 0.16 -6.16 -4.44
CA LEU A 32 -1.21 -6.54 -4.78
C LEU A 32 -1.18 -7.59 -5.89
N ARG A 33 -1.74 -8.76 -5.63
CA ARG A 33 -2.03 -9.80 -6.62
C ARG A 33 -3.53 -9.82 -6.94
N HIS A 34 -3.93 -10.60 -7.94
CA HIS A 34 -5.33 -10.68 -8.37
C HIS A 34 -6.27 -11.26 -7.31
N ASP A 35 -5.74 -11.98 -6.34
CA ASP A 35 -6.50 -12.72 -5.33
C ASP A 35 -6.15 -12.33 -3.89
N ARG A 36 -5.05 -11.62 -3.67
CA ARG A 36 -4.55 -11.34 -2.32
C ARG A 36 -3.54 -10.19 -2.26
N ILE A 37 -3.32 -9.72 -1.04
CA ILE A 37 -2.19 -8.86 -0.68
C ILE A 37 -1.00 -9.76 -0.32
N VAL A 38 0.19 -9.41 -0.78
CA VAL A 38 1.43 -10.14 -0.50
C VAL A 38 2.49 -9.22 0.10
N ALA A 39 3.43 -9.80 0.83
CA ALA A 39 4.58 -9.10 1.41
C ALA A 39 4.22 -7.84 2.23
N PRO A 40 3.15 -7.84 3.07
CA PRO A 40 2.83 -6.68 3.88
C PRO A 40 3.93 -6.42 4.91
N LEU A 41 4.38 -5.17 5.00
CA LEU A 41 5.38 -4.73 5.97
C LEU A 41 5.05 -3.33 6.47
N VAL A 42 5.13 -3.13 7.78
CA VAL A 42 4.98 -1.82 8.42
C VAL A 42 6.33 -1.39 8.98
N LEU A 43 6.75 -0.18 8.66
CA LEU A 43 8.01 0.40 9.07
C LEU A 43 7.79 1.71 9.80
N ASP A 44 8.63 1.99 10.78
CA ASP A 44 8.73 3.31 11.37
C ASP A 44 9.66 4.19 10.53
N GLY A 45 9.15 5.37 10.19
CA GLY A 45 9.88 6.33 9.38
C GLY A 45 9.55 6.25 7.89
N PRO A 46 10.15 7.14 7.10
CA PRO A 46 10.06 7.14 5.64
C PRO A 46 10.85 5.96 5.06
N ILE A 47 10.43 5.52 3.88
CA ILE A 47 11.18 4.51 3.13
C ILE A 47 12.26 5.18 2.28
N ASP A 48 13.44 4.56 2.29
CA ASP A 48 14.55 4.88 1.39
C ASP A 48 14.85 3.72 0.43
N GLY A 49 15.80 3.93 -0.47
CA GLY A 49 16.17 2.93 -1.46
C GLY A 49 16.70 1.63 -0.87
N PRO A 50 17.66 1.66 0.07
CA PRO A 50 18.18 0.46 0.74
C PRO A 50 17.08 -0.34 1.45
N THR A 51 16.18 0.33 2.16
CA THR A 51 15.05 -0.32 2.86
C THR A 51 14.07 -0.93 1.87
N PHE A 52 13.76 -0.24 0.76
CA PHE A 52 12.90 -0.79 -0.30
C PHE A 52 13.54 -2.02 -0.94
N ARG A 53 14.84 -1.98 -1.25
CA ARG A 53 15.58 -3.14 -1.75
C ARG A 53 15.52 -4.32 -0.78
N ALA A 54 15.78 -4.10 0.50
CA ALA A 54 15.71 -5.15 1.52
C ALA A 54 14.30 -5.77 1.59
N TRP A 55 13.24 -4.94 1.51
CA TRP A 55 11.87 -5.43 1.44
C TRP A 55 11.62 -6.28 0.18
N VAL A 56 12.11 -5.85 -0.97
CA VAL A 56 11.98 -6.64 -2.21
C VAL A 56 12.68 -7.99 -2.06
N GLU A 57 13.94 -8.01 -1.59
CA GLU A 57 14.72 -9.23 -1.45
C GLU A 57 14.14 -10.22 -0.43
N GLN A 58 13.68 -9.71 0.72
CA GLN A 58 13.30 -10.56 1.86
C GLN A 58 11.80 -10.92 1.89
N PHE A 59 10.93 -10.05 1.38
CA PHE A 59 9.49 -10.21 1.51
C PHE A 59 8.79 -10.37 0.16
N LEU A 60 9.06 -9.51 -0.84
CA LEU A 60 8.36 -9.56 -2.12
C LEU A 60 8.86 -10.72 -2.99
N ALA A 61 10.17 -10.82 -3.22
CA ALA A 61 10.74 -11.81 -4.12
C ALA A 61 10.35 -13.26 -3.77
N PRO A 62 10.29 -13.68 -2.49
CA PRO A 62 9.81 -15.02 -2.13
C PRO A 62 8.36 -15.32 -2.52
N THR A 63 7.54 -14.30 -2.77
CA THR A 63 6.13 -14.45 -3.17
C THR A 63 5.94 -14.47 -4.69
N LEU A 64 6.99 -14.19 -5.45
CA LEU A 64 6.93 -14.12 -6.91
C LEU A 64 7.02 -15.51 -7.55
N GLU A 65 6.25 -15.66 -8.61
CA GLU A 65 6.24 -16.83 -9.47
C GLU A 65 6.94 -16.54 -10.80
N VAL A 66 7.39 -17.59 -11.49
CA VAL A 66 7.99 -17.45 -12.82
C VAL A 66 6.98 -16.80 -13.77
N ARG A 67 7.44 -15.81 -14.54
CA ARG A 67 6.66 -14.97 -15.46
C ARG A 67 5.75 -13.93 -14.79
N ASP A 68 5.80 -13.73 -13.48
CA ASP A 68 5.14 -12.59 -12.86
C ASP A 68 5.69 -11.27 -13.46
N LEU A 69 4.80 -10.30 -13.62
CA LEU A 69 5.16 -8.93 -13.95
C LEU A 69 4.88 -8.05 -12.73
N VAL A 70 5.94 -7.58 -12.10
CA VAL A 70 5.84 -6.58 -11.02
C VAL A 70 5.69 -5.21 -11.65
N VAL A 71 4.59 -4.53 -11.34
CA VAL A 71 4.36 -3.14 -11.75
C VAL A 71 4.62 -2.24 -10.56
N ALA A 72 5.51 -1.27 -10.70
CA ALA A 72 5.85 -0.32 -9.66
C ALA A 72 5.77 1.12 -10.19
N ASP A 73 5.53 2.06 -9.30
CA ASP A 73 5.60 3.47 -9.68
C ASP A 73 7.05 3.91 -9.98
N ASN A 74 7.20 5.12 -10.48
CA ASN A 74 8.46 5.65 -10.98
C ASN A 74 9.30 6.36 -9.91
N LEU A 75 9.15 6.02 -8.62
CA LEU A 75 9.94 6.61 -7.55
C LEU A 75 11.42 6.19 -7.64
N SER A 76 12.31 7.12 -7.31
CA SER A 76 13.75 6.86 -7.31
C SER A 76 14.15 5.75 -6.34
N SER A 77 13.50 5.65 -5.19
CA SER A 77 13.70 4.59 -4.20
C SER A 77 13.38 3.19 -4.74
N HIS A 78 12.50 3.07 -5.74
CA HIS A 78 12.14 1.79 -6.37
C HIS A 78 13.13 1.35 -7.45
N LYS A 79 14.03 2.22 -7.89
CA LYS A 79 14.98 2.00 -8.98
C LYS A 79 16.41 1.77 -8.52
N VAL A 80 16.62 1.58 -7.23
CA VAL A 80 17.97 1.33 -6.70
C VAL A 80 18.51 0.00 -7.21
N ALA A 81 19.82 -0.08 -7.37
CA ALA A 81 20.50 -1.31 -7.79
C ALA A 81 20.14 -2.48 -6.85
N GLY A 82 19.96 -3.67 -7.42
CA GLY A 82 19.58 -4.87 -6.69
C GLY A 82 18.07 -5.16 -6.69
N VAL A 83 17.19 -4.15 -6.90
CA VAL A 83 15.73 -4.38 -6.93
C VAL A 83 15.34 -5.20 -8.15
N ARG A 84 15.78 -4.81 -9.34
CA ARG A 84 15.52 -5.53 -10.58
C ARG A 84 16.09 -6.94 -10.54
N GLU A 85 17.33 -7.05 -10.12
CA GLU A 85 18.06 -8.31 -10.05
C GLU A 85 17.39 -9.30 -9.09
N ALA A 86 16.88 -8.84 -7.95
CA ALA A 86 16.16 -9.68 -6.99
C ALA A 86 14.84 -10.23 -7.55
N ILE A 87 14.12 -9.44 -8.36
CA ILE A 87 12.89 -9.85 -9.03
C ILE A 87 13.19 -10.83 -10.17
N GLU A 88 14.17 -10.49 -11.02
CA GLU A 88 14.56 -11.29 -12.17
C GLU A 88 15.15 -12.64 -11.76
N ALA A 89 15.84 -12.73 -10.63
CA ALA A 89 16.34 -13.98 -10.06
C ALA A 89 15.21 -14.99 -9.71
N ARG A 90 13.96 -14.52 -9.61
CA ARG A 90 12.77 -15.38 -9.41
C ARG A 90 12.09 -15.77 -10.72
N GLY A 91 12.66 -15.39 -11.88
CA GLY A 91 12.03 -15.61 -13.19
C GLY A 91 10.85 -14.67 -13.46
N ALA A 92 10.72 -13.60 -12.66
CA ALA A 92 9.76 -12.53 -12.82
C ALA A 92 10.39 -11.34 -13.55
N SER A 93 9.61 -10.33 -13.89
CA SER A 93 10.09 -9.08 -14.51
C SER A 93 9.50 -7.87 -13.79
N ILE A 94 10.14 -6.70 -13.94
CA ILE A 94 9.65 -5.44 -13.38
C ILE A 94 9.43 -4.41 -14.47
N CYS A 95 8.28 -3.73 -14.40
CA CYS A 95 7.91 -2.61 -15.23
C CYS A 95 7.62 -1.39 -14.36
N TYR A 96 8.25 -0.26 -14.67
CA TYR A 96 7.98 0.99 -13.98
C TYR A 96 6.96 1.80 -14.76
N LEU A 97 5.93 2.28 -14.05
CA LEU A 97 4.93 3.16 -14.62
C LEU A 97 5.54 4.49 -15.06
N PRO A 98 4.98 5.15 -16.08
CA PRO A 98 5.35 6.53 -16.40
C PRO A 98 5.16 7.46 -15.19
N SER A 99 5.89 8.56 -15.15
CA SER A 99 5.69 9.58 -14.12
C SER A 99 4.26 10.13 -14.18
N TYR A 100 3.68 10.43 -13.03
CA TYR A 100 2.30 10.96 -12.89
C TYR A 100 1.19 10.04 -13.41
N SER A 101 1.40 8.73 -13.39
CA SER A 101 0.45 7.71 -13.89
C SER A 101 -0.14 6.86 -12.76
N SER A 102 -0.58 7.48 -11.68
CA SER A 102 -1.19 6.80 -10.53
C SER A 102 -2.43 5.98 -10.89
N ASP A 103 -3.16 6.39 -11.93
CA ASP A 103 -4.37 5.71 -12.41
C ASP A 103 -4.10 4.29 -12.93
N PHE A 104 -2.86 4.03 -13.38
CA PHE A 104 -2.40 2.71 -13.77
C PHE A 104 -1.80 1.90 -12.60
N ASN A 105 -1.81 2.45 -11.39
CA ASN A 105 -1.32 1.75 -10.21
C ASN A 105 -2.48 1.24 -9.34
N PRO A 106 -2.89 -0.03 -9.46
CA PRO A 106 -4.06 -0.56 -8.77
C PRO A 106 -3.91 -0.57 -7.24
N ILE A 107 -2.68 -0.56 -6.73
CA ILE A 107 -2.41 -0.56 -5.29
C ILE A 107 -2.85 0.75 -4.61
N GLU A 108 -2.98 1.84 -5.35
CA GLU A 108 -3.47 3.11 -4.83
C GLU A 108 -4.93 3.01 -4.36
N GLN A 109 -5.76 2.24 -5.07
CA GLN A 109 -7.16 1.99 -4.67
C GLN A 109 -7.21 1.14 -3.40
N LEU A 110 -6.36 0.12 -3.30
CA LEU A 110 -6.19 -0.66 -2.09
C LEU A 110 -5.80 0.25 -0.92
N PHE A 111 -4.77 1.08 -1.08
CA PHE A 111 -4.34 2.01 -0.04
C PHE A 111 -5.42 3.02 0.36
N ALA A 112 -6.22 3.48 -0.58
CA ALA A 112 -7.35 4.36 -0.28
C ALA A 112 -8.38 3.66 0.63
N LYS A 113 -8.71 2.38 0.37
CA LYS A 113 -9.58 1.57 1.23
C LYS A 113 -8.98 1.37 2.61
N LEU A 114 -7.72 0.90 2.69
CA LEU A 114 -7.04 0.68 3.97
C LEU A 114 -7.01 1.96 4.81
N LYS A 115 -6.66 3.09 4.21
CA LYS A 115 -6.68 4.40 4.86
C LYS A 115 -8.07 4.79 5.36
N ALA A 116 -9.14 4.46 4.64
CA ALA A 116 -10.51 4.75 5.05
C ALA A 116 -10.90 3.94 6.30
N ILE A 117 -10.58 2.63 6.32
CA ILE A 117 -10.83 1.74 7.46
C ILE A 117 -10.05 2.22 8.69
N ILE A 118 -8.73 2.45 8.56
CA ILE A 118 -7.86 2.90 9.64
C ILE A 118 -8.35 4.25 10.23
N ARG A 119 -8.78 5.20 9.38
CA ARG A 119 -9.38 6.46 9.85
C ARG A 119 -10.68 6.23 10.63
N GLY A 120 -11.46 5.22 10.23
CA GLY A 120 -12.69 4.83 10.94
C GLY A 120 -12.41 4.32 12.34
N LEU A 121 -11.37 3.50 12.49
CA LEU A 121 -10.92 2.93 13.77
C LEU A 121 -10.25 3.97 14.67
N ALA A 122 -9.76 5.09 14.12
CA ALA A 122 -9.13 6.20 14.83
C ALA A 122 -8.06 5.78 15.86
N PRO A 123 -7.05 4.96 15.50
CA PRO A 123 -6.04 4.46 16.43
C PRO A 123 -5.29 5.61 17.10
N ARG A 124 -5.06 5.49 18.42
CA ARG A 124 -4.45 6.54 19.25
C ARG A 124 -3.04 6.20 19.71
N SER A 125 -2.64 4.93 19.62
CA SER A 125 -1.28 4.47 19.86
C SER A 125 -0.69 3.83 18.61
N ARG A 126 0.59 3.53 18.65
CA ARG A 126 1.31 2.86 17.58
C ARG A 126 0.87 1.40 17.44
N GLU A 127 0.73 0.73 18.56
CA GLU A 127 0.25 -0.65 18.65
C GLU A 127 -1.15 -0.75 18.05
N ALA A 128 -2.06 0.15 18.45
CA ALA A 128 -3.41 0.23 17.88
C ALA A 128 -3.40 0.53 16.38
N LEU A 129 -2.41 1.29 15.86
CA LEU A 129 -2.24 1.51 14.43
C LEU A 129 -1.84 0.22 13.71
N PHE A 130 -0.94 -0.56 14.27
CA PHE A 130 -0.50 -1.83 13.67
C PHE A 130 -1.65 -2.85 13.66
N GLU A 131 -2.40 -2.97 14.75
CA GLU A 131 -3.61 -3.78 14.81
C GLU A 131 -4.66 -3.32 13.79
N ALA A 132 -4.87 -2.00 13.66
CA ALA A 132 -5.80 -1.45 12.67
C ALA A 132 -5.37 -1.72 11.23
N ILE A 133 -4.07 -1.74 10.93
CA ILE A 133 -3.54 -2.12 9.61
C ILE A 133 -3.80 -3.59 9.35
N GLY A 134 -3.49 -4.49 10.30
CA GLY A 134 -3.77 -5.92 10.20
C GLY A 134 -5.24 -6.18 9.92
N HIS A 135 -6.13 -5.61 10.74
CA HIS A 135 -7.57 -5.70 10.56
C HIS A 135 -8.05 -5.16 9.20
N ALA A 136 -7.48 -4.05 8.73
CA ALA A 136 -7.84 -3.48 7.43
C ALA A 136 -7.44 -4.40 6.26
N ILE A 137 -6.30 -5.08 6.36
CA ILE A 137 -5.83 -6.06 5.36
C ILE A 137 -6.80 -7.24 5.28
N GLU A 138 -7.25 -7.78 6.41
CA GLU A 138 -8.20 -8.90 6.48
C GLU A 138 -9.57 -8.57 5.86
N GLN A 139 -9.95 -7.30 5.79
CA GLN A 139 -11.18 -6.85 5.14
C GLN A 139 -11.08 -6.72 3.62
N VAL A 140 -9.97 -7.05 3.02
CA VAL A 140 -9.79 -7.01 1.56
C VAL A 140 -10.05 -8.40 0.99
N SER A 141 -11.11 -8.53 0.22
CA SER A 141 -11.47 -9.79 -0.41
C SER A 141 -10.70 -10.05 -1.72
N PRO A 142 -10.55 -11.31 -2.15
CA PRO A 142 -9.97 -11.64 -3.45
C PRO A 142 -10.68 -10.94 -4.61
N ALA A 143 -12.01 -10.83 -4.56
CA ALA A 143 -12.78 -10.16 -5.59
C ALA A 143 -12.44 -8.67 -5.71
N GLU A 144 -12.18 -8.00 -4.59
CA GLU A 144 -11.74 -6.60 -4.61
C GLU A 144 -10.34 -6.46 -5.20
N CYS A 145 -9.42 -7.37 -4.87
CA CYS A 145 -8.08 -7.38 -5.47
C CYS A 145 -8.17 -7.48 -7.00
N ALA A 146 -8.98 -8.42 -7.51
CA ALA A 146 -9.22 -8.58 -8.94
C ALA A 146 -9.84 -7.32 -9.56
N ASN A 147 -10.80 -6.70 -8.89
CA ASN A 147 -11.46 -5.47 -9.37
C ASN A 147 -10.49 -4.28 -9.46
N TYR A 148 -9.58 -4.12 -8.50
CA TYR A 148 -8.56 -3.06 -8.54
C TYR A 148 -7.63 -3.23 -9.75
N LEU A 149 -7.19 -4.45 -10.03
CA LEU A 149 -6.38 -4.75 -11.19
C LEU A 149 -7.15 -4.52 -12.50
N ALA A 150 -8.38 -5.01 -12.59
CA ALA A 150 -9.23 -4.80 -13.77
C ALA A 150 -9.50 -3.32 -14.04
N HIS A 151 -9.77 -2.52 -13.00
CA HIS A 151 -10.00 -1.08 -13.11
C HIS A 151 -8.77 -0.33 -13.63
N ALA A 152 -7.57 -0.76 -13.25
CA ALA A 152 -6.32 -0.18 -13.74
C ALA A 152 -5.88 -0.73 -15.11
N GLY A 153 -6.70 -1.56 -15.77
CA GLY A 153 -6.44 -2.09 -17.10
C GLY A 153 -5.66 -3.43 -17.14
N TYR A 154 -5.43 -4.08 -15.99
CA TYR A 154 -4.75 -5.39 -15.90
C TYR A 154 -5.74 -6.56 -15.85
N GLY A 155 -6.96 -6.38 -16.32
CA GLY A 155 -7.92 -7.47 -16.46
C GLY A 155 -7.45 -8.53 -17.43
N ARG A 156 -7.78 -9.80 -17.18
CA ARG A 156 -7.57 -10.86 -18.17
C ARG A 156 -8.35 -10.50 -19.44
N SER A 157 -7.65 -10.33 -20.56
CA SER A 157 -8.29 -10.44 -21.86
C SER A 157 -8.87 -11.85 -21.95
N ALA A 158 -10.17 -11.93 -22.14
CA ALA A 158 -10.87 -13.20 -22.36
C ALA A 158 -10.39 -13.86 -23.65
#